data_679315212cde04cd7588771f65a46bc0
#
_entry.id   679315212cde04cd7588771f65a46bc0
#
_cell.length_a   1.000
_cell.length_b   1.000
_cell.length_c   1.000
_cell.angle_alpha   90.00
_cell.angle_beta   90.00
_cell.angle_gamma   90.00
#
_symmetry.space_group_name_H-M   'P 1'
#
loop_
_entity.id
_entity.type
_entity.pdbx_description
1 polymer ?
#
loop_
_entity_poly.entity_id
_entity_poly.type
_entity_poly.pdbx_seq_one_letter_code
_entity_poly.pdbx_strand_id
1 'polypeptide(L)'
;MINPLEKFESWWQQALKNNPLNQPNAVCVSTIDENGFPTGRFVDLKAVNEGGFVFCSYFDSAKGKHLENLPNIAMTVWWDHVGYQVRIVGRAKKISDRDADIYWQGRSRDAQLTTTSFNQSAIMRDQSDLTEKLRIAELRYSTNPIPRPENWGGYCINPISIEFLTFAETRLHLRESYERSGEQWQKQLLQP
;
A
#
# COMPACT_ATOMS: atom_id res chain seq x y z
N MET A 1 20.60 7.50 -16.25
CA MET A 1 19.70 8.27 -15.37
C MET A 1 19.21 7.29 -14.31
N ILE A 2 19.21 7.65 -13.02
CA ILE A 2 18.78 6.72 -11.95
C ILE A 2 17.27 6.51 -12.11
N ASN A 3 16.85 5.24 -12.17
CA ASN A 3 15.44 4.89 -12.15
C ASN A 3 14.83 5.26 -10.76
N PRO A 4 13.77 6.06 -10.66
CA PRO A 4 13.21 6.45 -9.39
C PRO A 4 12.62 5.27 -8.58
N LEU A 5 12.26 4.16 -9.21
CA LEU A 5 11.84 2.94 -8.51
C LEU A 5 13.04 2.29 -7.79
N GLU A 6 14.22 2.24 -8.42
CA GLU A 6 15.46 1.75 -7.80
C GLU A 6 15.91 2.66 -6.64
N LYS A 7 15.76 4.00 -6.81
CA LYS A 7 16.03 4.95 -5.75
C LYS A 7 15.09 4.73 -4.55
N PHE A 8 13.79 4.53 -4.79
CA PHE A 8 12.84 4.23 -3.74
C PHE A 8 13.22 2.95 -3.01
N GLU A 9 13.53 1.87 -3.74
CA GLU A 9 13.94 0.60 -3.13
C GLU A 9 15.17 0.78 -2.24
N SER A 10 16.18 1.52 -2.71
CA SER A 10 17.37 1.83 -1.91
C SER A 10 17.02 2.59 -0.61
N TRP A 11 16.13 3.58 -0.67
CA TRP A 11 15.68 4.34 0.50
C TRP A 11 14.85 3.48 1.45
N TRP A 12 13.99 2.62 0.91
CA TRP A 12 13.20 1.69 1.70
C TRP A 12 14.08 0.72 2.47
N GLN A 13 15.08 0.13 1.80
CA GLN A 13 16.05 -0.74 2.45
C GLN A 13 16.87 -0.02 3.55
N GLN A 14 17.21 1.25 3.36
CA GLN A 14 17.84 2.07 4.40
C GLN A 14 16.89 2.29 5.58
N ALA A 15 15.62 2.60 5.31
CA ALA A 15 14.62 2.81 6.35
C ALA A 15 14.30 1.53 7.14
N LEU A 16 14.42 0.36 6.52
CA LEU A 16 14.22 -0.93 7.21
C LEU A 16 15.36 -1.29 8.17
N LYS A 17 16.56 -0.74 7.96
CA LYS A 17 17.68 -0.93 8.88
C LYS A 17 17.41 -0.18 10.18
N ASN A 18 17.43 -0.90 11.32
CA ASN A 18 17.19 -0.32 12.65
C ASN A 18 15.85 0.44 12.76
N ASN A 19 14.83 -0.04 12.08
CA ASN A 19 13.52 0.60 12.04
C ASN A 19 12.87 0.57 13.44
N PRO A 20 12.48 1.74 14.00
CA PRO A 20 11.85 1.82 15.31
C PRO A 20 10.35 1.48 15.30
N LEU A 21 9.75 1.30 14.12
CA LEU A 21 8.31 1.14 13.97
C LEU A 21 7.88 -0.32 14.06
N ASN A 22 6.75 -0.58 14.72
CA ASN A 22 6.13 -1.90 14.74
C ASN A 22 5.59 -2.34 13.36
N GLN A 23 5.31 -1.37 12.47
CA GLN A 23 4.81 -1.59 11.11
C GLN A 23 5.73 -0.90 10.10
N PRO A 24 6.91 -1.46 9.82
CA PRO A 24 7.96 -0.79 9.04
C PRO A 24 7.61 -0.58 7.56
N ASN A 25 6.65 -1.34 7.04
CA ASN A 25 6.19 -1.25 5.66
C ASN A 25 4.89 -0.44 5.50
N ALA A 26 4.41 0.20 6.58
CA ALA A 26 3.19 0.98 6.52
C ALA A 26 3.38 2.24 5.66
N VAL A 27 2.51 2.39 4.66
CA VAL A 27 2.46 3.55 3.77
C VAL A 27 1.04 4.10 3.72
N CYS A 28 0.88 5.41 3.64
CA CYS A 28 -0.43 6.03 3.51
C CYS A 28 -0.83 6.06 2.03
N VAL A 29 -1.95 5.43 1.68
CA VAL A 29 -2.57 5.57 0.35
C VAL A 29 -3.83 6.42 0.43
N SER A 30 -3.99 7.33 -0.52
CA SER A 30 -5.15 8.21 -0.66
C SER A 30 -5.89 7.90 -1.96
N THR A 31 -7.18 7.69 -1.85
CA THR A 31 -8.11 7.44 -2.97
C THR A 31 -9.24 8.47 -2.95
N ILE A 32 -9.93 8.65 -4.06
CA ILE A 32 -11.04 9.61 -4.17
C ILE A 32 -12.35 8.84 -3.97
N ASP A 33 -13.19 9.30 -3.06
CA ASP A 33 -14.51 8.73 -2.84
C ASP A 33 -15.53 9.18 -3.91
N GLU A 34 -16.74 8.68 -3.81
CA GLU A 34 -17.85 9.00 -4.73
C GLU A 34 -18.29 10.46 -4.73
N ASN A 35 -17.98 11.19 -3.66
CA ASN A 35 -18.27 12.63 -3.52
C ASN A 35 -17.09 13.50 -3.94
N GLY A 36 -15.98 12.90 -4.40
CA GLY A 36 -14.77 13.61 -4.81
C GLY A 36 -13.79 13.95 -3.68
N PHE A 37 -14.03 13.46 -2.46
CA PHE A 37 -13.12 13.72 -1.34
C PHE A 37 -11.94 12.74 -1.32
N PRO A 38 -10.70 13.23 -1.09
CA PRO A 38 -9.56 12.36 -0.85
C PRO A 38 -9.67 11.71 0.53
N THR A 39 -9.59 10.38 0.56
CA THR A 39 -9.61 9.60 1.79
C THR A 39 -8.32 8.83 1.94
N GLY A 40 -7.62 9.01 3.09
CA GLY A 40 -6.33 8.38 3.39
C GLY A 40 -6.45 7.23 4.39
N ARG A 41 -5.61 6.20 4.24
CA ARG A 41 -5.42 5.10 5.20
C ARG A 41 -4.07 4.47 5.00
N PHE A 42 -3.57 3.81 6.07
CA PHE A 42 -2.35 3.03 5.95
C PHE A 42 -2.63 1.65 5.36
N VAL A 43 -1.70 1.20 4.54
CA VAL A 43 -1.62 -0.16 3.99
C VAL A 43 -0.17 -0.63 4.11
N ASP A 44 0.04 -1.94 4.00
CA ASP A 44 1.36 -2.55 4.05
C ASP A 44 1.94 -2.64 2.63
N LEU A 45 3.04 -1.95 2.36
CA LEU A 45 3.77 -2.04 1.10
C LEU A 45 4.40 -3.43 0.99
N LYS A 46 4.08 -4.15 -0.07
CA LYS A 46 4.52 -5.54 -0.28
C LYS A 46 5.75 -5.66 -1.17
N ALA A 47 5.79 -4.84 -2.21
CA ALA A 47 6.89 -4.87 -3.17
C ALA A 47 6.96 -3.56 -3.96
N VAL A 48 8.14 -3.32 -4.53
CA VAL A 48 8.37 -2.37 -5.61
C VAL A 48 8.95 -3.17 -6.77
N ASN A 49 8.39 -3.02 -7.95
CA ASN A 49 8.84 -3.69 -9.16
C ASN A 49 8.73 -2.74 -10.37
N GLU A 50 9.04 -3.23 -11.57
CA GLU A 50 8.94 -2.43 -12.80
C GLU A 50 7.55 -1.84 -13.04
N GLY A 51 6.49 -2.49 -12.58
CA GLY A 51 5.12 -1.99 -12.66
C GLY A 51 4.79 -0.88 -11.66
N GLY A 52 5.55 -0.77 -10.57
CA GLY A 52 5.35 0.21 -9.49
C GLY A 52 5.27 -0.41 -8.10
N PHE A 53 4.34 0.10 -7.28
CA PHE A 53 4.24 -0.17 -5.84
C PHE A 53 3.06 -1.08 -5.53
N VAL A 54 3.30 -2.21 -4.87
CA VAL A 54 2.30 -3.24 -4.63
C VAL A 54 1.82 -3.22 -3.18
N PHE A 55 0.50 -3.22 -2.98
CA PHE A 55 -0.14 -3.47 -1.68
C PHE A 55 -1.35 -4.40 -1.84
N CYS A 56 -1.69 -5.14 -0.77
CA CYS A 56 -2.83 -6.06 -0.78
C CYS A 56 -4.03 -5.48 -0.03
N SER A 57 -5.24 -5.78 -0.53
CA SER A 57 -6.50 -5.32 0.06
C SER A 57 -7.69 -6.15 -0.44
N TYR A 58 -8.86 -5.91 0.18
CA TYR A 58 -10.14 -6.36 -0.37
C TYR A 58 -10.60 -5.43 -1.50
N PHE A 59 -11.16 -6.01 -2.55
CA PHE A 59 -11.69 -5.27 -3.68
C PHE A 59 -13.02 -4.56 -3.36
N ASP A 60 -13.79 -5.10 -2.44
CA ASP A 60 -15.09 -4.56 -1.97
C ASP A 60 -14.97 -3.63 -0.74
N SER A 61 -13.75 -3.39 -0.23
CA SER A 61 -13.52 -2.35 0.79
C SER A 61 -13.76 -0.94 0.23
N ALA A 62 -13.92 0.06 1.10
CA ALA A 62 -14.09 1.46 0.67
C ALA A 62 -13.04 1.88 -0.38
N LYS A 63 -11.73 1.63 -0.10
CA LYS A 63 -10.67 1.95 -1.07
C LYS A 63 -10.77 1.12 -2.36
N GLY A 64 -11.21 -0.14 -2.27
CA GLY A 64 -11.39 -1.00 -3.45
C GLY A 64 -12.48 -0.45 -4.37
N LYS A 65 -13.62 -0.03 -3.81
CA LYS A 65 -14.72 0.61 -4.55
C LYS A 65 -14.30 1.95 -5.14
N HIS A 66 -13.53 2.77 -4.40
CA HIS A 66 -12.98 4.03 -4.93
C HIS A 66 -12.10 3.76 -6.16
N LEU A 67 -11.21 2.77 -6.09
CA LEU A 67 -10.28 2.44 -7.18
C LEU A 67 -10.97 1.76 -8.38
N GLU A 68 -12.09 1.10 -8.17
CA GLU A 68 -12.91 0.58 -9.25
C GLU A 68 -13.58 1.70 -10.06
N ASN A 69 -14.07 2.73 -9.37
CA ASN A 69 -14.69 3.89 -10.00
C ASN A 69 -13.65 4.86 -10.59
N LEU A 70 -12.58 5.14 -9.84
CA LEU A 70 -11.51 6.07 -10.24
C LEU A 70 -10.16 5.49 -9.79
N PRO A 71 -9.32 4.98 -10.71
CA PRO A 71 -8.06 4.31 -10.36
C PRO A 71 -6.95 5.26 -9.92
N ASN A 72 -7.22 6.56 -9.81
CA ASN A 72 -6.26 7.55 -9.36
C ASN A 72 -5.95 7.35 -7.87
N ILE A 73 -4.67 7.35 -7.55
CA ILE A 73 -4.18 7.07 -6.20
C ILE A 73 -2.93 7.88 -5.91
N ALA A 74 -2.80 8.36 -4.68
CA ALA A 74 -1.54 8.84 -4.16
C ALA A 74 -1.04 7.89 -3.06
N MET A 75 0.28 7.74 -2.95
CA MET A 75 0.93 7.07 -1.83
C MET A 75 1.96 8.01 -1.22
N THR A 76 1.95 8.09 0.11
CA THR A 76 2.94 8.88 0.85
C THR A 76 3.64 7.98 1.85
N VAL A 77 4.95 8.13 1.89
CA VAL A 77 5.83 7.44 2.82
C VAL A 77 6.55 8.47 3.66
N TRP A 78 6.66 8.21 4.96
CA TRP A 78 7.36 9.03 5.91
C TRP A 78 8.29 8.17 6.76
N TRP A 79 9.58 8.34 6.57
CA TRP A 79 10.63 7.65 7.32
C TRP A 79 11.42 8.68 8.13
N ASP A 80 10.82 9.15 9.21
CA ASP A 80 11.37 10.23 10.06
C ASP A 80 12.77 9.90 10.59
N HIS A 81 12.98 8.67 11.02
CA HIS A 81 14.25 8.20 11.60
C HIS A 81 15.46 8.24 10.63
N VAL A 82 15.22 8.34 9.34
CA VAL A 82 16.25 8.52 8.30
C VAL A 82 16.11 9.83 7.53
N GLY A 83 15.13 10.67 7.89
CA GLY A 83 14.92 11.98 7.31
C GLY A 83 14.39 11.95 5.88
N TYR A 84 13.57 10.94 5.51
CA TYR A 84 13.06 10.76 4.16
C TYR A 84 11.55 10.82 4.09
N GLN A 85 11.04 11.53 3.07
CA GLN A 85 9.65 11.45 2.63
C GLN A 85 9.62 11.12 1.14
N VAL A 86 8.68 10.25 0.74
CA VAL A 86 8.41 10.00 -0.67
C VAL A 86 6.93 10.18 -0.93
N ARG A 87 6.59 10.88 -2.01
CA ARG A 87 5.23 11.07 -2.49
C ARG A 87 5.11 10.50 -3.89
N ILE A 88 4.13 9.66 -4.10
CA ILE A 88 3.86 8.98 -5.36
C ILE A 88 2.45 9.34 -5.79
N VAL A 89 2.28 9.72 -7.05
CA VAL A 89 0.98 9.86 -7.70
C VAL A 89 0.94 8.91 -8.89
N GLY A 90 -0.16 8.20 -9.05
CA GLY A 90 -0.26 7.22 -10.12
C GLY A 90 -1.67 6.65 -10.29
N ARG A 91 -1.73 5.54 -11.00
CA ARG A 91 -2.96 4.77 -11.22
C ARG A 91 -2.81 3.37 -10.67
N ALA A 92 -3.80 2.93 -9.91
CA ALA A 92 -3.84 1.57 -9.38
C ALA A 92 -4.41 0.61 -10.42
N LYS A 93 -3.79 -0.57 -10.53
CA LYS A 93 -4.28 -1.71 -11.31
C LYS A 93 -4.27 -2.96 -10.44
N LYS A 94 -5.29 -3.79 -10.53
CA LYS A 94 -5.28 -5.09 -9.83
C LYS A 94 -4.07 -5.92 -10.30
N ILE A 95 -3.39 -6.57 -9.36
CA ILE A 95 -2.35 -7.55 -9.68
C ILE A 95 -2.98 -8.83 -10.23
N SER A 96 -2.17 -9.72 -10.78
CA SER A 96 -2.65 -11.03 -11.25
C SER A 96 -3.12 -11.92 -10.09
N ASP A 97 -4.02 -12.86 -10.36
CA ASP A 97 -4.44 -13.87 -9.37
C ASP A 97 -3.26 -14.69 -8.87
N ARG A 98 -2.31 -15.02 -9.75
CA ARG A 98 -1.08 -15.71 -9.39
C ARG A 98 -0.27 -14.93 -8.34
N ASP A 99 -0.08 -13.64 -8.54
CA ASP A 99 0.65 -12.79 -7.58
C ASP A 99 -0.14 -12.63 -6.28
N ALA A 100 -1.47 -12.50 -6.38
CA ALA A 100 -2.34 -12.45 -5.21
C ALA A 100 -2.25 -13.74 -4.38
N ASP A 101 -2.19 -14.90 -5.03
CA ASP A 101 -2.02 -16.20 -4.34
C ASP A 101 -0.67 -16.31 -3.64
N ILE A 102 0.42 -15.80 -4.24
CA ILE A 102 1.75 -15.74 -3.61
C ILE A 102 1.68 -14.88 -2.33
N TYR A 103 1.08 -13.68 -2.41
CA TYR A 103 0.93 -12.83 -1.23
C TYR A 103 0.00 -13.44 -0.19
N TRP A 104 -1.04 -14.16 -0.61
CA TRP A 104 -1.94 -14.86 0.30
C TRP A 104 -1.23 -15.95 1.09
N GLN A 105 -0.43 -16.78 0.43
CA GLN A 105 0.34 -17.84 1.06
C GLN A 105 1.38 -17.32 2.04
N GLY A 106 1.95 -16.15 1.79
CA GLY A 106 2.91 -15.48 2.69
C GLY A 106 2.28 -14.83 3.93
N ARG A 107 0.94 -14.81 4.08
CA ARG A 107 0.27 -14.25 5.26
C ARG A 107 0.29 -15.22 6.42
N SER A 108 0.38 -14.68 7.65
CA SER A 108 0.17 -15.49 8.83
C SER A 108 -1.24 -16.09 8.85
N ARG A 109 -1.40 -17.24 9.50
CA ARG A 109 -2.70 -17.90 9.65
C ARG A 109 -3.75 -16.98 10.26
N ASP A 110 -3.40 -16.22 11.30
CA ASP A 110 -4.31 -15.29 11.96
C ASP A 110 -4.78 -14.19 11.01
N ALA A 111 -3.87 -13.68 10.16
CA ALA A 111 -4.23 -12.70 9.14
C ALA A 111 -5.14 -13.29 8.04
N GLN A 112 -4.96 -14.57 7.69
CA GLN A 112 -5.86 -15.27 6.76
C GLN A 112 -7.23 -15.50 7.39
N LEU A 113 -7.30 -15.97 8.65
CA LEU A 113 -8.55 -16.15 9.41
C LEU A 113 -9.32 -14.84 9.51
N THR A 114 -8.66 -13.77 9.95
CA THR A 114 -9.29 -12.43 10.03
C THR A 114 -9.83 -11.99 8.67
N THR A 115 -9.05 -12.18 7.61
CA THR A 115 -9.46 -11.80 6.26
C THR A 115 -10.69 -12.59 5.78
N THR A 116 -10.81 -13.85 6.09
CA THR A 116 -11.97 -14.67 5.70
C THR A 116 -13.20 -14.47 6.59
N SER A 117 -13.02 -13.89 7.78
CA SER A 117 -14.10 -13.69 8.75
C SER A 117 -14.88 -12.40 8.58
N PHE A 118 -14.25 -11.38 7.93
CA PHE A 118 -14.81 -10.03 7.91
C PHE A 118 -14.82 -9.41 6.51
N ASN A 119 -15.85 -8.58 6.28
CA ASN A 119 -15.90 -7.70 5.12
C ASN A 119 -15.34 -6.34 5.51
N GLN A 120 -14.14 -6.00 5.05
CA GLN A 120 -13.47 -4.75 5.41
C GLN A 120 -14.33 -3.53 5.03
N SER A 121 -14.44 -2.57 5.95
CA SER A 121 -15.26 -1.35 5.82
C SER A 121 -16.78 -1.54 5.92
N ALA A 122 -17.27 -2.76 6.12
CA ALA A 122 -18.69 -2.98 6.40
C ALA A 122 -19.07 -2.48 7.80
N ILE A 123 -20.33 -2.03 7.95
CA ILE A 123 -20.89 -1.62 9.23
C ILE A 123 -21.00 -2.86 10.13
N MET A 124 -20.52 -2.73 11.35
CA MET A 124 -20.63 -3.74 12.40
C MET A 124 -21.62 -3.26 13.46
N ARG A 125 -22.45 -4.15 13.98
CA ARG A 125 -23.47 -3.81 14.98
C ARG A 125 -22.88 -3.74 16.38
N ASP A 126 -22.02 -4.71 16.72
CA ASP A 126 -21.45 -4.86 18.03
C ASP A 126 -20.03 -5.41 17.96
N GLN A 127 -19.17 -5.01 18.90
CA GLN A 127 -17.79 -5.47 18.97
C GLN A 127 -17.68 -6.96 19.31
N SER A 128 -18.66 -7.55 20.00
CA SER A 128 -18.71 -8.97 20.33
C SER A 128 -18.77 -9.86 19.08
N ASP A 129 -19.31 -9.34 17.96
CA ASP A 129 -19.35 -10.04 16.67
C ASP A 129 -17.95 -10.41 16.16
N LEU A 130 -16.91 -9.64 16.55
CA LEU A 130 -15.52 -9.90 16.11
C LEU A 130 -15.03 -11.24 16.63
N THR A 131 -15.18 -11.47 17.93
CA THR A 131 -14.70 -12.70 18.59
C THR A 131 -15.45 -13.93 18.09
N GLU A 132 -16.76 -13.82 17.94
CA GLU A 132 -17.58 -14.96 17.51
C GLU A 132 -17.32 -15.35 16.06
N LYS A 133 -17.22 -14.38 15.15
CA LYS A 133 -16.89 -14.65 13.73
C LYS A 133 -15.51 -15.26 13.57
N LEU A 134 -14.52 -14.78 14.32
CA LEU A 134 -13.18 -15.35 14.30
C LEU A 134 -13.20 -16.80 14.80
N ARG A 135 -13.88 -17.08 15.95
CA ARG A 135 -14.03 -18.44 16.48
C ARG A 135 -14.71 -19.39 15.50
N ILE A 136 -15.73 -18.94 14.79
CA ILE A 136 -16.39 -19.74 13.74
C ILE A 136 -15.43 -20.07 12.61
N ALA A 137 -14.61 -19.10 12.16
CA ALA A 137 -13.62 -19.34 11.12
C ALA A 137 -12.50 -20.30 11.58
N GLU A 138 -12.03 -20.19 12.83
CA GLU A 138 -11.08 -21.11 13.42
C GLU A 138 -11.60 -22.56 13.43
N LEU A 139 -12.85 -22.75 13.84
CA LEU A 139 -13.48 -24.08 13.82
C LEU A 139 -13.66 -24.60 12.39
N ARG A 140 -14.08 -23.74 11.45
CA ARG A 140 -14.30 -24.11 10.05
C ARG A 140 -13.04 -24.59 9.37
N TYR A 141 -11.95 -23.89 9.58
CA TYR A 141 -10.68 -24.24 8.91
C TYR A 141 -9.82 -25.16 9.76
N SER A 142 -9.94 -25.14 11.09
CA SER A 142 -9.14 -25.97 12.01
C SER A 142 -7.67 -25.99 11.60
N THR A 143 -7.17 -27.14 11.11
CA THR A 143 -5.80 -27.30 10.59
C THR A 143 -5.73 -27.24 9.06
N ASN A 144 -6.85 -27.11 8.38
CA ASN A 144 -6.89 -27.07 6.92
C ASN A 144 -6.33 -25.75 6.35
N PRO A 145 -5.80 -25.76 5.12
CA PRO A 145 -5.45 -24.54 4.42
C PRO A 145 -6.66 -23.60 4.26
N ILE A 146 -6.40 -22.31 4.39
CA ILE A 146 -7.43 -21.27 4.22
C ILE A 146 -7.33 -20.77 2.79
N PRO A 147 -8.36 -20.96 1.95
CA PRO A 147 -8.34 -20.46 0.58
C PRO A 147 -8.37 -18.93 0.54
N ARG A 148 -7.73 -18.34 -0.47
CA ARG A 148 -7.81 -16.90 -0.72
C ARG A 148 -9.25 -16.54 -1.11
N PRO A 149 -9.89 -15.56 -0.44
CA PRO A 149 -11.19 -15.06 -0.86
C PRO A 149 -11.10 -14.40 -2.25
N GLU A 150 -12.12 -14.60 -3.09
CA GLU A 150 -12.18 -14.02 -4.44
C GLU A 150 -12.14 -12.49 -4.44
N ASN A 151 -12.71 -11.86 -3.39
CA ASN A 151 -12.71 -10.41 -3.21
C ASN A 151 -11.43 -9.86 -2.56
N TRP A 152 -10.40 -10.70 -2.34
CA TRP A 152 -9.10 -10.28 -1.80
C TRP A 152 -7.97 -10.49 -2.82
N GLY A 153 -7.12 -9.50 -2.94
CA GLY A 153 -5.93 -9.55 -3.80
C GLY A 153 -5.04 -8.33 -3.54
N GLY A 154 -4.56 -7.70 -4.61
CA GLY A 154 -3.70 -6.53 -4.48
C GLY A 154 -3.86 -5.56 -5.63
N TYR A 155 -3.23 -4.42 -5.43
CA TYR A 155 -3.09 -3.36 -6.41
C TYR A 155 -1.62 -3.03 -6.62
N CYS A 156 -1.24 -2.79 -7.86
CA CYS A 156 0.02 -2.17 -8.24
C CYS A 156 -0.25 -0.71 -8.62
N ILE A 157 0.40 0.22 -7.94
CA ILE A 157 0.35 1.66 -8.28
C ILE A 157 1.39 1.89 -9.37
N ASN A 158 0.94 2.09 -10.60
CA ASN A 158 1.79 2.51 -11.71
C ASN A 158 2.03 4.02 -11.59
N PRO A 159 3.24 4.47 -11.26
CA PRO A 159 3.48 5.87 -10.94
C PRO A 159 3.54 6.75 -12.19
N ILE A 160 2.94 7.94 -12.07
CA ILE A 160 3.02 9.04 -13.03
C ILE A 160 4.08 10.04 -12.56
N SER A 161 4.14 10.28 -11.25
CA SER A 161 5.18 11.10 -10.63
C SER A 161 5.64 10.52 -9.30
N ILE A 162 6.91 10.75 -8.97
CA ILE A 162 7.54 10.37 -7.69
C ILE A 162 8.37 11.55 -7.22
N GLU A 163 8.09 12.06 -6.03
CA GLU A 163 8.86 13.11 -5.39
C GLU A 163 9.59 12.54 -4.17
N PHE A 164 10.89 12.77 -4.11
CA PHE A 164 11.75 12.44 -2.98
C PHE A 164 12.10 13.72 -2.23
N LEU A 165 11.90 13.72 -0.93
CA LEU A 165 12.28 14.81 -0.05
C LEU A 165 13.26 14.30 1.00
N THR A 166 14.46 14.90 1.04
CA THR A 166 15.44 14.70 2.10
C THR A 166 15.38 15.87 3.05
N PHE A 167 15.15 15.61 4.35
CA PHE A 167 15.09 16.64 5.38
C PHE A 167 16.46 17.21 5.67
N ALA A 168 16.49 18.53 5.87
CA ALA A 168 17.65 19.25 6.40
C ALA A 168 17.22 20.09 7.62
N GLU A 169 18.05 20.15 8.65
CA GLU A 169 17.81 20.94 9.87
C GLU A 169 17.61 22.43 9.56
N THR A 170 18.31 22.92 8.55
CA THR A 170 18.20 24.31 8.05
C THR A 170 16.89 24.62 7.34
N ARG A 171 15.99 23.62 7.17
CA ARG A 171 14.78 23.67 6.34
C ARG A 171 15.02 23.84 4.83
N LEU A 172 16.25 23.86 4.38
CA LEU A 172 16.61 23.80 2.96
C LEU A 172 16.55 22.35 2.47
N HIS A 173 15.32 21.81 2.46
CA HIS A 173 15.07 20.43 2.07
C HIS A 173 15.42 20.20 0.61
N LEU A 174 16.13 19.09 0.31
CA LEU A 174 16.33 18.68 -1.06
C LEU A 174 15.06 17.98 -1.56
N ARG A 175 14.45 18.51 -2.62
CA ARG A 175 13.26 17.94 -3.26
C ARG A 175 13.59 17.59 -4.71
N GLU A 176 13.49 16.31 -5.01
CA GLU A 176 13.72 15.76 -6.34
C GLU A 176 12.41 15.18 -6.89
N SER A 177 11.87 15.78 -7.94
CA SER A 177 10.68 15.33 -8.62
C SER A 177 11.04 14.56 -9.89
N TYR A 178 10.38 13.44 -10.09
CA TYR A 178 10.48 12.62 -11.28
C TYR A 178 9.10 12.53 -11.92
N GLU A 179 8.97 13.04 -13.13
CA GLU A 179 7.75 12.96 -13.93
C GLU A 179 7.93 11.93 -15.05
N ARG A 180 6.93 11.07 -15.25
CA ARG A 180 6.97 10.05 -16.30
C ARG A 180 6.57 10.62 -17.64
N SER A 181 7.43 10.45 -18.66
CA SER A 181 7.17 10.82 -20.04
C SER A 181 7.40 9.59 -20.94
N GLY A 182 6.30 8.90 -21.27
CA GLY A 182 6.37 7.60 -21.94
C GLY A 182 7.04 6.55 -21.05
N GLU A 183 8.15 5.98 -21.53
CA GLU A 183 8.96 5.00 -20.77
C GLU A 183 10.12 5.66 -19.99
N GLN A 184 10.31 6.96 -20.13
CA GLN A 184 11.40 7.67 -19.51
C GLN A 184 10.95 8.50 -18.32
N TRP A 185 11.90 8.80 -17.42
CA TRP A 185 11.71 9.68 -16.28
C TRP A 185 12.47 10.98 -16.50
N GLN A 186 11.77 12.09 -16.32
CA GLN A 186 12.37 13.43 -16.30
C GLN A 186 12.55 13.87 -14.87
N LYS A 187 13.79 14.17 -14.48
CA LYS A 187 14.12 14.65 -13.14
C LYS A 187 14.21 16.17 -13.13
N GLN A 188 13.66 16.78 -12.09
CA GLN A 188 13.81 18.20 -11.78
C GLN A 188 13.97 18.40 -10.27
N LEU A 189 14.53 19.52 -9.87
CA LEU A 189 14.62 19.94 -8.48
C LEU A 189 13.49 20.93 -8.19
N LEU A 190 12.88 20.81 -7.03
CA LEU A 190 11.87 21.73 -6.55
C LEU A 190 12.42 22.60 -5.43
N GLN A 191 11.90 23.81 -5.32
CA GLN A 191 12.21 24.67 -4.17
C GLN A 191 11.65 24.06 -2.89
N PRO A 192 12.29 24.30 -1.74
CA PRO A 192 11.85 23.77 -0.45
C PRO A 192 10.44 24.21 -0.06
#